data_10d3cb974d718d61fd67ef1f9df25e2f
#
_entry.id   10d3cb974d718d61fd67ef1f9df25e2f
#
_cell.length_a   1.000
_cell.length_b   1.000
_cell.length_c   1.000
_cell.angle_alpha   90.00
_cell.angle_beta   90.00
_cell.angle_gamma   90.00
#
_symmetry.space_group_name_H-M   'P 1'
#
loop_
_entity.id
_entity.type
_entity.pdbx_description
1 polymer ?
#
loop_
_entity_poly.entity_id
_entity_poly.type
_entity_poly.pdbx_seq_one_letter_code
_entity_poly.pdbx_strand_id
1 'polypeptide(L)'
;MENYEIIKAYLETFPEEITIKTLLDNIKKAEQMKDESVSKIQAEMEKNVGKCYYYVDIDDNVKTTFFYTKITGTKLLDNRKVVLYKADSFEVSDDTIYHLKDITFTQNDLKDNDVINSSIFDEVEKKYNELRDFKFNKN
;
A
#
# COMPACT_ATOMS: atom_id res chain seq x y z
N MET A 1 -13.41 16.26 -11.16
CA MET A 1 -13.11 16.53 -12.56
C MET A 1 -11.98 17.52 -12.73
N GLU A 2 -10.84 17.13 -12.18
CA GLU A 2 -9.63 17.94 -12.26
C GLU A 2 -9.22 18.27 -13.70
N ASN A 3 -9.39 17.31 -14.62
CA ASN A 3 -9.00 17.50 -16.03
C ASN A 3 -9.82 18.58 -16.73
N TYR A 4 -11.11 18.71 -16.41
CA TYR A 4 -11.96 19.73 -17.00
C TYR A 4 -11.58 21.13 -16.52
N GLU A 5 -11.29 21.27 -15.24
CA GLU A 5 -10.89 22.57 -14.65
C GLU A 5 -9.51 23.01 -15.16
N ILE A 6 -8.59 22.08 -15.32
CA ILE A 6 -7.26 22.34 -15.90
C ILE A 6 -7.40 22.80 -17.34
N ILE A 7 -8.22 22.13 -18.14
CA ILE A 7 -8.47 22.50 -19.54
C ILE A 7 -9.11 23.88 -19.60
N LYS A 8 -10.10 24.16 -18.74
CA LYS A 8 -10.78 25.45 -18.68
C LYS A 8 -9.82 26.58 -18.33
N ALA A 9 -9.01 26.40 -17.30
CA ALA A 9 -7.99 27.38 -16.90
C ALA A 9 -6.97 27.60 -18.01
N TYR A 10 -6.60 26.56 -18.71
CA TYR A 10 -5.67 26.62 -19.84
C TYR A 10 -6.25 27.45 -21.00
N LEU A 11 -7.53 27.23 -21.34
CA LEU A 11 -8.25 27.97 -22.37
C LEU A 11 -8.38 29.46 -22.05
N GLU A 12 -8.53 29.81 -20.77
CA GLU A 12 -8.64 31.21 -20.34
C GLU A 12 -7.33 31.96 -20.41
N THR A 13 -6.19 31.26 -20.37
CA THR A 13 -4.86 31.88 -20.35
C THR A 13 -4.17 31.96 -21.70
N PHE A 14 -4.68 31.28 -22.73
CA PHE A 14 -4.05 31.21 -24.04
C PHE A 14 -4.82 31.97 -25.11
N PRO A 15 -4.11 32.56 -26.12
CA PRO A 15 -4.75 33.24 -27.25
C PRO A 15 -5.58 32.27 -28.10
N GLU A 16 -6.54 32.79 -28.84
CA GLU A 16 -7.52 32.06 -29.66
C GLU A 16 -6.92 31.13 -30.73
N GLU A 17 -5.60 31.19 -30.94
CA GLU A 17 -4.91 30.39 -31.95
C GLU A 17 -4.59 28.97 -31.57
N ILE A 18 -4.87 28.55 -30.32
CA ILE A 18 -4.62 27.17 -29.87
C ILE A 18 -5.64 26.26 -30.50
N THR A 19 -5.16 25.34 -31.35
CA THR A 19 -6.01 24.33 -31.99
C THR A 19 -6.38 23.21 -31.01
N ILE A 20 -7.52 22.55 -31.28
CA ILE A 20 -7.97 21.38 -30.53
C ILE A 20 -6.88 20.30 -30.51
N LYS A 21 -6.15 20.16 -31.62
CA LYS A 21 -5.02 19.23 -31.72
C LYS A 21 -3.93 19.51 -30.69
N THR A 22 -3.56 20.80 -30.54
CA THR A 22 -2.53 21.19 -29.56
C THR A 22 -2.99 20.90 -28.13
N LEU A 23 -4.26 21.14 -27.80
CA LEU A 23 -4.84 20.81 -26.50
C LEU A 23 -4.80 19.30 -26.23
N LEU A 24 -5.19 18.49 -27.23
CA LEU A 24 -5.17 17.05 -27.11
C LEU A 24 -3.74 16.50 -26.92
N ASP A 25 -2.78 17.05 -27.65
CA ASP A 25 -1.37 16.67 -27.52
C ASP A 25 -0.83 17.01 -26.11
N ASN A 26 -1.22 18.15 -25.56
CA ASN A 26 -0.82 18.56 -24.21
C ASN A 26 -1.45 17.67 -23.13
N ILE A 27 -2.73 17.27 -23.31
CA ILE A 27 -3.40 16.35 -22.39
C ILE A 27 -2.70 14.99 -22.40
N LYS A 28 -2.39 14.46 -23.58
CA LYS A 28 -1.66 13.19 -23.73
C LYS A 28 -0.29 13.24 -23.04
N LYS A 29 0.42 14.36 -23.19
CA LYS A 29 1.71 14.58 -22.54
C LYS A 29 1.59 14.56 -21.01
N ALA A 30 0.57 15.23 -20.48
CA ALA A 30 0.32 15.27 -19.03
C ALA A 30 -0.01 13.88 -18.50
N GLU A 31 -0.83 13.09 -19.21
CA GLU A 31 -1.16 11.73 -18.83
C GLU A 31 0.08 10.82 -18.87
N GLN A 32 0.91 10.95 -19.88
CA GLN A 32 2.15 10.18 -20.00
C GLN A 32 3.10 10.49 -18.85
N MET A 33 3.25 11.76 -18.48
CA MET A 33 4.08 12.17 -17.34
C MET A 33 3.55 11.58 -16.03
N LYS A 34 2.23 11.54 -15.86
CA LYS A 34 1.58 10.93 -14.70
C LYS A 34 1.88 9.43 -14.62
N ASP A 35 1.77 8.72 -15.75
CA ASP A 35 2.05 7.29 -15.82
C ASP A 35 3.53 6.98 -15.51
N GLU A 36 4.45 7.80 -15.99
CA GLU A 36 5.88 7.68 -15.67
C GLU A 36 6.14 7.88 -14.18
N SER A 37 5.48 8.87 -13.56
CA SER A 37 5.60 9.13 -12.12
C SER A 37 5.08 7.95 -11.29
N VAL A 38 3.94 7.38 -11.68
CA VAL A 38 3.36 6.20 -11.03
C VAL A 38 4.31 5.00 -11.14
N SER A 39 4.90 4.78 -12.32
CA SER A 39 5.87 3.70 -12.53
C SER A 39 7.12 3.84 -11.65
N LYS A 40 7.60 5.06 -11.48
CA LYS A 40 8.73 5.35 -10.58
C LYS A 40 8.38 5.06 -9.12
N ILE A 41 7.20 5.48 -8.69
CA ILE A 41 6.71 5.22 -7.33
C ILE A 41 6.62 3.72 -7.09
N GLN A 42 6.03 2.98 -8.02
CA GLN A 42 5.91 1.53 -7.91
C GLN A 42 7.28 0.85 -7.82
N ALA A 43 8.23 1.25 -8.66
CA ALA A 43 9.59 0.72 -8.62
C ALA A 43 10.28 0.97 -7.28
N GLU A 44 10.10 2.16 -6.70
CA GLU A 44 10.62 2.48 -5.37
C GLU A 44 9.96 1.63 -4.28
N MET A 45 8.65 1.45 -4.36
CA MET A 45 7.92 0.62 -3.39
C MET A 45 8.33 -0.86 -3.48
N GLU A 46 8.60 -1.37 -4.67
CA GLU A 46 9.02 -2.76 -4.87
C GLU A 46 10.37 -3.07 -4.20
N LYS A 47 11.21 -2.08 -3.97
CA LYS A 47 12.46 -2.26 -3.22
C LYS A 47 12.21 -2.66 -1.77
N ASN A 48 11.01 -2.41 -1.26
CA ASN A 48 10.63 -2.74 0.11
C ASN A 48 10.01 -4.13 0.25
N VAL A 49 9.84 -4.87 -0.85
CA VAL A 49 9.32 -6.24 -0.79
C VAL A 49 10.27 -7.11 0.04
N GLY A 50 9.71 -7.87 0.97
CA GLY A 50 10.44 -8.67 1.94
C GLY A 50 10.73 -7.97 3.26
N LYS A 51 10.57 -6.66 3.34
CA LYS A 51 10.71 -5.93 4.61
C LYS A 51 9.57 -6.25 5.54
N CYS A 52 9.89 -6.31 6.83
CA CYS A 52 8.94 -6.60 7.89
C CYS A 52 8.79 -5.40 8.81
N TYR A 53 7.57 -5.23 9.31
CA TYR A 53 7.19 -4.08 10.13
C TYR A 53 6.44 -4.55 11.37
N TYR A 54 6.45 -3.71 12.39
CA TYR A 54 5.84 -3.95 13.68
C TYR A 54 5.07 -2.71 14.12
N TYR A 55 3.88 -2.93 14.65
CA TYR A 55 3.04 -1.88 15.19
C TYR A 55 2.30 -2.38 16.43
N VAL A 56 2.16 -1.53 17.43
CA VAL A 56 1.42 -1.84 18.65
C VAL A 56 0.23 -0.91 18.75
N ASP A 57 -0.95 -1.48 18.91
CA ASP A 57 -2.17 -0.73 19.18
C ASP A 57 -2.66 -1.03 20.59
N ILE A 58 -2.97 0.03 21.33
CA ILE A 58 -3.52 -0.08 22.68
C ILE A 58 -4.86 0.65 22.66
N ASP A 59 -5.95 -0.09 22.86
CA ASP A 59 -7.28 0.47 22.86
C ASP A 59 -7.65 1.15 24.19
N ASP A 60 -8.85 1.74 24.26
CA ASP A 60 -9.34 2.45 25.45
C ASP A 60 -9.50 1.52 26.67
N ASN A 61 -9.64 0.22 26.46
CA ASN A 61 -9.73 -0.79 27.51
C ASN A 61 -8.35 -1.37 27.90
N VAL A 62 -7.26 -0.73 27.44
CA VAL A 62 -5.88 -1.13 27.65
C VAL A 62 -5.57 -2.52 27.06
N LYS A 63 -6.39 -2.97 26.12
CA LYS A 63 -6.10 -4.20 25.35
C LYS A 63 -5.00 -3.88 24.34
N THR A 64 -3.94 -4.65 24.38
CA THR A 64 -2.79 -4.48 23.50
C THR A 64 -2.85 -5.49 22.35
N THR A 65 -2.75 -4.97 21.13
CA THR A 65 -2.68 -5.79 19.93
C THR A 65 -1.37 -5.49 19.21
N PHE A 66 -0.65 -6.55 18.84
CA PHE A 66 0.62 -6.46 18.13
C PHE A 66 0.39 -6.86 16.67
N PHE A 67 0.89 -6.04 15.76
CA PHE A 67 0.81 -6.30 14.32
C PHE A 67 2.20 -6.55 13.76
N TYR A 68 2.39 -7.68 13.11
CA TYR A 68 3.62 -8.05 12.41
C TYR A 68 3.30 -8.19 10.94
N THR A 69 3.91 -7.38 10.11
CA THR A 69 3.56 -7.25 8.69
C THR A 69 4.77 -7.47 7.81
N LYS A 70 4.60 -8.26 6.76
CA LYS A 70 5.64 -8.47 5.74
C LYS A 70 5.12 -8.02 4.38
N ILE A 71 5.86 -7.16 3.73
CA ILE A 71 5.53 -6.69 2.39
C ILE A 71 5.80 -7.82 1.39
N THR A 72 4.77 -8.24 0.66
CA THR A 72 4.86 -9.33 -0.32
C THR A 72 4.88 -8.85 -1.76
N GLY A 73 4.46 -7.62 -2.01
CA GLY A 73 4.42 -7.07 -3.36
C GLY A 73 3.82 -5.68 -3.41
N THR A 74 3.50 -5.25 -4.61
CA THR A 74 2.81 -4.00 -4.86
C THR A 74 1.58 -4.25 -5.74
N LYS A 75 0.62 -3.35 -5.68
CA LYS A 75 -0.60 -3.40 -6.47
C LYS A 75 -0.92 -2.01 -7.00
N LEU A 76 -1.17 -1.93 -8.30
CA LEU A 76 -1.60 -0.68 -8.95
C LEU A 76 -3.13 -0.68 -9.08
N LEU A 77 -3.75 0.37 -8.58
CA LEU A 77 -5.16 0.65 -8.82
C LEU A 77 -5.27 1.55 -10.05
N ASP A 78 -5.57 0.96 -11.20
CA ASP A 78 -5.56 1.64 -12.50
C ASP A 78 -6.46 2.87 -12.56
N ASN A 79 -7.67 2.79 -11.99
CA ASN A 79 -8.65 3.88 -12.02
C ASN A 79 -8.16 5.15 -11.31
N ARG A 80 -7.31 5.01 -10.32
CA ARG A 80 -6.84 6.12 -9.48
C ARG A 80 -5.35 6.40 -9.65
N LYS A 81 -4.65 5.58 -10.43
CA LYS A 81 -3.19 5.66 -10.56
C LYS A 81 -2.49 5.67 -9.20
N VAL A 82 -2.96 4.82 -8.29
CA VAL A 82 -2.44 4.69 -6.93
C VAL A 82 -1.73 3.35 -6.79
N VAL A 83 -0.55 3.36 -6.20
CA VAL A 83 0.21 2.15 -5.89
C VAL A 83 0.05 1.81 -4.42
N LEU A 84 -0.31 0.57 -4.14
CA LEU A 84 -0.46 0.04 -2.78
C LEU A 84 0.57 -1.05 -2.54
N TYR A 85 0.99 -1.22 -1.29
CA TYR A 85 1.69 -2.41 -0.85
C TYR A 85 0.70 -3.57 -0.68
N LYS A 86 1.10 -4.75 -1.08
CA LYS A 86 0.47 -6.01 -0.70
C LYS A 86 1.27 -6.61 0.43
N ALA A 87 0.61 -7.14 1.43
CA ALA A 87 1.28 -7.65 2.61
C ALA A 87 0.51 -8.79 3.27
N ASP A 88 1.24 -9.60 4.01
CA ASP A 88 0.69 -10.53 4.98
C ASP A 88 0.94 -9.98 6.37
N SER A 89 -0.05 -10.06 7.25
CA SER A 89 0.05 -9.55 8.60
C SER A 89 -0.45 -10.58 9.61
N PHE A 90 0.22 -10.65 10.75
CA PHE A 90 -0.24 -11.41 11.91
C PHE A 90 -0.67 -10.42 12.99
N GLU A 91 -1.89 -10.57 13.45
CA GLU A 91 -2.46 -9.81 14.56
C GLU A 91 -2.42 -10.66 15.80
N VAL A 92 -1.61 -10.25 16.78
CA VAL A 92 -1.39 -11.01 18.02
C VAL A 92 -2.02 -10.25 19.17
N SER A 93 -2.97 -10.88 19.85
CA SER A 93 -3.59 -10.33 21.06
C SER A 93 -3.85 -11.45 22.05
N ASP A 94 -3.43 -11.25 23.31
CA ASP A 94 -3.56 -12.23 24.41
C ASP A 94 -3.17 -13.64 23.96
N ASP A 95 -4.15 -14.53 23.79
CA ASP A 95 -3.93 -15.93 23.44
C ASP A 95 -4.23 -16.26 21.96
N THR A 96 -4.48 -15.24 21.14
CA THR A 96 -4.89 -15.47 19.75
C THR A 96 -3.94 -14.82 18.76
N ILE A 97 -3.74 -15.52 17.63
CA ILE A 97 -3.00 -15.00 16.48
C ILE A 97 -3.91 -15.16 15.26
N TYR A 98 -4.19 -14.04 14.61
CA TYR A 98 -4.95 -14.03 13.37
C TYR A 98 -4.02 -13.74 12.19
N HIS A 99 -4.20 -14.45 11.10
CA HIS A 99 -3.46 -14.21 9.86
C HIS A 99 -4.32 -13.42 8.88
N LEU A 100 -3.88 -12.22 8.54
CA LEU A 100 -4.50 -11.37 7.54
C LEU A 100 -3.67 -11.49 6.25
N LYS A 101 -4.23 -12.20 5.28
CA LYS A 101 -3.53 -12.49 4.02
C LYS A 101 -3.94 -11.52 2.93
N ASP A 102 -2.98 -11.13 2.10
CA ASP A 102 -3.17 -10.27 0.91
C ASP A 102 -3.87 -8.94 1.23
N ILE A 103 -3.55 -8.36 2.37
CA ILE A 103 -4.04 -7.03 2.72
C ILE A 103 -3.23 -5.96 2.00
N THR A 104 -3.82 -4.79 1.87
CA THR A 104 -3.18 -3.67 1.17
C THR A 104 -2.98 -2.48 2.10
N PHE A 105 -1.85 -1.80 1.92
CA PHE A 105 -1.50 -0.60 2.67
C PHE A 105 -0.99 0.47 1.73
N THR A 106 -1.24 1.74 2.06
CA THR A 106 -0.54 2.87 1.43
C THR A 106 0.84 3.02 2.08
N GLN A 107 1.73 3.78 1.44
CA GLN A 107 3.00 4.14 2.06
C GLN A 107 2.79 4.85 3.41
N ASN A 108 1.75 5.68 3.49
CA ASN A 108 1.42 6.43 4.70
C ASN A 108 0.97 5.52 5.86
N ASP A 109 0.28 4.44 5.55
CA ASP A 109 -0.21 3.50 6.58
C ASP A 109 0.94 2.83 7.34
N LEU A 110 2.10 2.70 6.72
CA LEU A 110 3.27 2.07 7.33
C LEU A 110 4.23 3.07 7.99
N LYS A 111 3.93 4.36 7.90
CA LYS A 111 4.79 5.43 8.40
C LYS A 111 5.11 5.33 9.89
N ASP A 112 4.13 4.92 10.70
CA ASP A 112 4.26 4.80 12.14
C ASP A 112 4.67 3.40 12.61
N ASN A 113 4.98 2.52 11.65
CA ASN A 113 5.44 1.16 11.94
C ASN A 113 6.97 1.14 12.04
N ASP A 114 7.47 0.33 12.97
CA ASP A 114 8.90 0.11 13.11
C ASP A 114 9.35 -1.01 12.17
N VAL A 115 10.53 -0.83 11.56
CA VAL A 115 11.13 -1.88 10.74
C VAL A 115 11.76 -2.91 11.67
N ILE A 116 11.46 -4.19 11.44
CA ILE A 116 11.98 -5.29 12.25
C ILE A 116 12.72 -6.28 11.36
N ASN A 117 13.53 -7.14 11.99
CA ASN A 117 14.20 -8.23 11.32
C ASN A 117 13.17 -9.26 10.85
N SER A 118 13.35 -9.79 9.64
CA SER A 118 12.46 -10.82 9.07
C SER A 118 12.38 -12.08 9.94
N SER A 119 13.43 -12.37 10.71
CA SER A 119 13.42 -13.51 11.64
C SER A 119 12.33 -13.40 12.71
N ILE A 120 11.99 -12.19 13.14
CA ILE A 120 10.91 -11.94 14.10
C ILE A 120 9.57 -12.30 13.46
N PHE A 121 9.34 -11.87 12.23
CA PHE A 121 8.13 -12.22 11.48
C PHE A 121 8.03 -13.74 11.29
N ASP A 122 9.13 -14.40 10.92
CA ASP A 122 9.18 -15.84 10.71
C ASP A 122 8.85 -16.61 12.00
N GLU A 123 9.30 -16.13 13.16
CA GLU A 123 8.95 -16.72 14.46
C GLU A 123 7.46 -16.62 14.75
N VAL A 124 6.84 -15.47 14.45
CA VAL A 124 5.40 -15.27 14.63
C VAL A 124 4.61 -16.20 13.70
N GLU A 125 5.03 -16.32 12.46
CA GLU A 125 4.43 -17.24 11.48
C GLU A 125 4.53 -18.68 11.94
N LYS A 126 5.69 -19.08 12.43
CA LYS A 126 5.92 -20.42 12.99
C LYS A 126 4.97 -20.71 14.15
N LYS A 127 4.84 -19.75 15.07
CA LYS A 127 3.91 -19.86 16.20
C LYS A 127 2.47 -19.97 15.75
N TYR A 128 2.06 -19.18 14.76
CA TYR A 128 0.73 -19.27 14.18
C TYR A 128 0.47 -20.66 13.60
N ASN A 129 1.41 -21.20 12.84
CA ASN A 129 1.28 -22.53 12.22
C ASN A 129 1.20 -23.63 13.28
N GLU A 130 2.00 -23.56 14.35
CA GLU A 130 1.95 -24.50 15.46
C GLU A 130 0.59 -24.51 16.15
N LEU A 131 0.04 -23.33 16.43
CA LEU A 131 -1.27 -23.20 17.07
C LEU A 131 -2.41 -23.72 16.18
N ARG A 132 -2.32 -23.44 14.89
CA ARG A 132 -3.29 -23.93 13.90
C ARG A 132 -3.26 -25.45 13.83
N ASP A 133 -2.08 -26.05 13.70
CA ASP A 133 -1.91 -27.49 13.60
C ASP A 133 -2.35 -28.20 14.89
N PHE A 134 -2.06 -27.60 16.03
CA PHE A 134 -2.53 -28.11 17.33
C PHE A 134 -4.05 -28.18 17.39
N LYS A 135 -4.76 -27.14 16.93
CA LYS A 135 -6.22 -27.13 16.89
C LYS A 135 -6.79 -28.20 15.97
N PHE A 136 -6.15 -28.43 14.82
CA PHE A 136 -6.55 -29.49 13.90
C PHE A 136 -6.32 -30.89 14.46
N ASN A 137 -5.22 -31.10 15.16
CA ASN A 137 -4.86 -32.41 15.71
C ASN A 137 -5.65 -32.80 16.97
N LYS A 138 -6.35 -31.84 17.58
CA LYS A 138 -7.14 -32.04 18.78
C LYS A 138 -8.53 -32.60 18.51
N ASN A 139 -8.92 -32.64 17.25
CA ASN A 139 -10.16 -33.26 16.82
C ASN A 139 -9.92 -34.67 16.32
#